data_33158f7676020b03c4b77666b23ea6e1
#
_entry.id   33158f7676020b03c4b77666b23ea6e1
#
_cell.length_a   1.000
_cell.length_b   1.000
_cell.length_c   1.000
_cell.angle_alpha   90.00
_cell.angle_beta   90.00
_cell.angle_gamma   90.00
#
_symmetry.space_group_name_H-M   'P 1'
#
loop_
_entity.id
_entity.type
_entity.pdbx_description
1 polymer ?
#
loop_
_entity_poly.entity_id
_entity_poly.type
_entity_poly.pdbx_seq_one_letter_code
_entity_poly.pdbx_strand_id
1 'polypeptide(L)'
;MGKLNLFNKWKTMANIIFLHGTTSSGKSTLSQVIQKQSETPFWHFASDQFVEAGMLPKRVNDGGDFDWSKNRPLFFDAFHGCIKAVADAGNNIILDHIIESKEWFHYLQELLSNHDVFFVGIHCPIEVLREREINRGDGSIGNRYLGESEYHLKHVHTYSAYDYEIDTSSQPTEHSAEMVLSAWEQRGQSAFFSVLEK
;
A
#
# COMPACT_ATOMS: atom_id res chain seq x y z
N MET A 1 16.64 -34.20 23.46
CA MET A 1 15.44 -33.68 22.82
C MET A 1 15.73 -32.24 22.36
N GLY A 2 16.16 -32.08 21.10
CA GLY A 2 16.47 -30.77 20.52
C GLY A 2 15.17 -30.02 20.26
N LYS A 3 15.04 -28.82 20.82
CA LYS A 3 13.98 -27.90 20.44
C LYS A 3 14.17 -27.56 18.94
N LEU A 4 13.30 -28.08 18.09
CA LEU A 4 13.22 -27.65 16.71
C LEU A 4 13.02 -26.13 16.73
N ASN A 5 14.01 -25.40 16.26
CA ASN A 5 13.93 -23.95 16.09
C ASN A 5 13.08 -23.68 14.83
N LEU A 6 11.75 -23.76 14.97
CA LEU A 6 10.77 -23.57 13.90
C LEU A 6 10.84 -22.17 13.28
N PHE A 7 11.45 -21.19 13.96
CA PHE A 7 11.52 -19.81 13.54
C PHE A 7 12.67 -19.47 12.57
N ASN A 8 13.64 -20.35 12.37
CA ASN A 8 14.80 -20.09 11.49
C ASN A 8 14.68 -20.69 10.07
N LYS A 9 13.54 -21.28 9.70
CA LYS A 9 13.40 -22.05 8.46
C LYS A 9 12.88 -21.23 7.25
N TRP A 10 12.45 -19.98 7.44
CA TRP A 10 11.70 -19.24 6.41
C TRP A 10 12.15 -17.79 6.22
N LYS A 11 13.45 -17.50 6.19
CA LYS A 11 13.92 -16.23 5.61
C LYS A 11 14.01 -16.39 4.09
N THR A 12 12.88 -16.43 3.43
CA THR A 12 12.81 -16.30 1.98
C THR A 12 12.54 -14.85 1.64
N MET A 13 13.30 -14.30 0.72
CA MET A 13 13.06 -12.96 0.20
C MET A 13 11.69 -12.97 -0.49
N ALA A 14 10.78 -12.15 -0.01
CA ALA A 14 9.47 -11.96 -0.61
C ALA A 14 9.54 -10.93 -1.74
N ASN A 15 8.71 -11.09 -2.77
CA ASN A 15 8.46 -10.05 -3.77
C ASN A 15 7.32 -9.15 -3.28
N ILE A 16 7.52 -7.84 -3.35
CA ILE A 16 6.54 -6.84 -2.93
C ILE A 16 6.29 -5.88 -4.08
N ILE A 17 5.08 -5.90 -4.66
CA ILE A 17 4.61 -4.86 -5.56
C ILE A 17 3.98 -3.78 -4.70
N PHE A 18 4.67 -2.67 -4.49
CA PHE A 18 4.21 -1.59 -3.63
C PHE A 18 3.53 -0.50 -4.46
N LEU A 19 2.20 -0.46 -4.43
CA LEU A 19 1.39 0.56 -5.09
C LEU A 19 1.23 1.76 -4.17
N HIS A 20 1.82 2.89 -4.56
CA HIS A 20 1.82 4.13 -3.82
C HIS A 20 1.15 5.25 -4.62
N GLY A 21 0.24 5.97 -4.01
CA GLY A 21 -0.49 7.05 -4.65
C GLY A 21 -1.60 7.59 -3.73
N THR A 22 -2.30 8.63 -4.16
CA THR A 22 -3.33 9.28 -3.36
C THR A 22 -4.52 8.36 -3.05
N THR A 23 -5.35 8.75 -2.08
CA THR A 23 -6.70 8.15 -1.96
C THR A 23 -7.46 8.32 -3.29
N SER A 24 -8.38 7.42 -3.60
CA SER A 24 -9.17 7.41 -4.84
C SER A 24 -8.39 7.27 -6.15
N SER A 25 -7.05 7.08 -6.11
CA SER A 25 -6.24 6.86 -7.32
C SER A 25 -6.44 5.49 -7.97
N GLY A 26 -7.23 4.59 -7.40
CA GLY A 26 -7.52 3.26 -7.97
C GLY A 26 -6.57 2.14 -7.54
N LYS A 27 -5.68 2.36 -6.56
CA LYS A 27 -4.75 1.35 -6.04
C LYS A 27 -5.41 0.03 -5.70
N SER A 28 -6.50 0.06 -4.91
CA SER A 28 -7.16 -1.15 -4.43
C SER A 28 -7.80 -1.97 -5.56
N THR A 29 -8.40 -1.28 -6.54
CA THR A 29 -8.94 -1.92 -7.74
C THR A 29 -7.81 -2.55 -8.57
N LEU A 30 -6.72 -1.82 -8.77
CA LEU A 30 -5.54 -2.29 -9.49
C LEU A 30 -4.90 -3.49 -8.77
N SER A 31 -4.75 -3.44 -7.44
CA SER A 31 -4.25 -4.55 -6.62
C SER A 31 -5.03 -5.84 -6.83
N GLN A 32 -6.35 -5.75 -6.84
CA GLN A 32 -7.23 -6.92 -7.05
C GLN A 32 -7.08 -7.51 -8.45
N VAL A 33 -6.88 -6.68 -9.47
CA VAL A 33 -6.69 -7.14 -10.86
C VAL A 33 -5.30 -7.75 -11.02
N ILE A 34 -4.25 -7.12 -10.50
CA ILE A 34 -2.89 -7.68 -10.48
C ILE A 34 -2.89 -9.05 -9.79
N GLN A 35 -3.55 -9.17 -8.62
CA GLN A 35 -3.65 -10.44 -7.89
C GLN A 35 -4.31 -11.56 -8.72
N LYS A 36 -5.30 -11.21 -9.56
CA LYS A 36 -6.00 -12.19 -10.41
C LYS A 36 -5.21 -12.57 -11.66
N GLN A 37 -4.45 -11.64 -12.23
CA GLN A 37 -3.71 -11.84 -13.48
C GLN A 37 -2.33 -12.45 -13.27
N SER A 38 -1.74 -12.25 -12.07
CA SER A 38 -0.40 -12.74 -11.78
C SER A 38 -0.35 -14.26 -11.64
N GLU A 39 0.63 -14.89 -12.30
CA GLU A 39 0.97 -16.31 -12.08
C GLU A 39 1.64 -16.53 -10.72
N THR A 40 2.33 -15.51 -10.20
CA THR A 40 2.91 -15.51 -8.86
C THR A 40 1.82 -15.25 -7.81
N PRO A 41 1.67 -16.09 -6.79
CA PRO A 41 0.68 -15.86 -5.75
C PRO A 41 1.10 -14.67 -4.88
N PHE A 42 0.27 -13.61 -4.88
CA PHE A 42 0.42 -12.44 -4.03
C PHE A 42 -0.73 -12.33 -3.03
N TRP A 43 -0.43 -11.86 -1.83
CA TRP A 43 -1.42 -11.38 -0.88
C TRP A 43 -1.69 -9.90 -1.17
N HIS A 44 -2.94 -9.52 -1.34
CA HIS A 44 -3.31 -8.10 -1.35
C HIS A 44 -3.37 -7.61 0.09
N PHE A 45 -2.57 -6.61 0.43
CA PHE A 45 -2.41 -6.10 1.79
C PHE A 45 -2.62 -4.58 1.81
N ALA A 46 -3.68 -4.14 2.49
CA ALA A 46 -4.06 -2.74 2.61
C ALA A 46 -4.57 -2.44 4.02
N SER A 47 -4.29 -1.25 4.54
CA SER A 47 -4.76 -0.81 5.87
C SER A 47 -6.28 -0.78 5.97
N ASP A 48 -6.97 -0.44 4.89
CA ASP A 48 -8.42 -0.39 4.82
C ASP A 48 -9.08 -1.74 5.08
N GLN A 49 -8.44 -2.85 4.69
CA GLN A 49 -8.95 -4.20 4.93
C GLN A 49 -9.16 -4.51 6.41
N PHE A 50 -8.33 -3.97 7.30
CA PHE A 50 -8.49 -4.13 8.75
C PHE A 50 -9.75 -3.42 9.27
N VAL A 51 -10.06 -2.27 8.68
CA VAL A 51 -11.27 -1.50 9.01
C VAL A 51 -12.50 -2.20 8.44
N GLU A 52 -12.45 -2.62 7.17
CA GLU A 52 -13.53 -3.32 6.46
C GLU A 52 -13.89 -4.65 7.08
N ALA A 53 -12.89 -5.38 7.57
CA ALA A 53 -13.09 -6.63 8.29
C ALA A 53 -13.63 -6.44 9.72
N GLY A 54 -13.86 -5.21 10.17
CA GLY A 54 -14.36 -4.92 11.52
C GLY A 54 -13.34 -5.25 12.62
N MET A 55 -12.05 -5.25 12.33
CA MET A 55 -11.00 -5.58 13.30
C MET A 55 -10.78 -4.48 14.33
N LEU A 56 -11.16 -3.23 14.02
CA LEU A 56 -10.99 -2.11 14.93
C LEU A 56 -12.14 -2.01 15.94
N PRO A 57 -11.86 -1.55 17.17
CA PRO A 57 -12.91 -1.23 18.12
C PRO A 57 -13.86 -0.17 17.57
N LYS A 58 -15.08 -0.12 18.10
CA LYS A 58 -16.08 0.87 17.72
C LYS A 58 -15.59 2.28 18.03
N ARG A 59 -15.62 3.15 17.02
CA ARG A 59 -15.10 4.52 17.12
C ARG A 59 -15.97 5.43 17.97
N VAL A 60 -15.39 6.49 18.54
CA VAL A 60 -16.10 7.52 19.29
C VAL A 60 -17.23 8.13 18.46
N ASN A 61 -16.99 8.45 17.19
CA ASN A 61 -18.02 9.01 16.30
C ASN A 61 -19.19 8.04 16.03
N ASP A 62 -18.99 6.76 16.25
CA ASP A 62 -20.00 5.72 16.09
C ASP A 62 -20.61 5.30 17.45
N GLY A 63 -20.31 6.05 18.52
CA GLY A 63 -20.76 5.78 19.88
C GLY A 63 -19.95 4.73 20.65
N GLY A 64 -18.70 4.50 20.28
CA GLY A 64 -17.73 3.68 21.02
C GLY A 64 -16.67 4.53 21.72
N ASP A 65 -15.60 3.90 22.19
CA ASP A 65 -14.53 4.54 22.97
C ASP A 65 -13.21 4.66 22.16
N PHE A 66 -13.17 4.18 20.94
CA PHE A 66 -11.96 4.20 20.12
C PHE A 66 -11.77 5.54 19.40
N ASP A 67 -10.87 6.37 19.95
CA ASP A 67 -10.48 7.65 19.36
C ASP A 67 -9.43 7.43 18.26
N TRP A 68 -9.85 7.53 17.00
CA TRP A 68 -8.98 7.33 15.84
C TRP A 68 -7.78 8.30 15.84
N SER A 69 -8.00 9.56 16.22
CA SER A 69 -6.92 10.57 16.18
C SER A 69 -5.77 10.22 17.12
N LYS A 70 -6.07 9.63 18.28
CA LYS A 70 -5.08 9.19 19.25
C LYS A 70 -4.45 7.85 18.91
N ASN A 71 -5.22 6.94 18.33
CA ASN A 71 -4.80 5.57 18.10
C ASN A 71 -4.23 5.33 16.70
N ARG A 72 -4.36 6.29 15.78
CA ARG A 72 -3.87 6.19 14.41
C ARG A 72 -2.37 5.85 14.31
N PRO A 73 -1.45 6.47 15.06
CA PRO A 73 -0.04 6.09 15.04
C PRO A 73 0.18 4.63 15.41
N LEU A 74 -0.42 4.16 16.50
CA LEU A 74 -0.31 2.77 16.96
C LEU A 74 -0.90 1.78 15.95
N PHE A 75 -1.99 2.15 15.27
CA PHE A 75 -2.57 1.35 14.20
C PHE A 75 -1.59 1.17 13.04
N PHE A 76 -0.96 2.25 12.57
CA PHE A 76 -0.02 2.16 11.45
C PHE A 76 1.29 1.48 11.84
N ASP A 77 1.79 1.63 13.07
CA ASP A 77 2.92 0.87 13.57
C ASP A 77 2.63 -0.64 13.53
N ALA A 78 1.44 -1.04 14.00
CA ALA A 78 1.00 -2.43 13.95
C ALA A 78 0.81 -2.92 12.50
N PHE A 79 0.20 -2.12 11.63
CA PHE A 79 0.02 -2.43 10.21
C PHE A 79 1.36 -2.66 9.51
N HIS A 80 2.33 -1.77 9.68
CA HIS A 80 3.67 -1.91 9.12
C HIS A 80 4.37 -3.17 9.67
N GLY A 81 4.23 -3.44 10.96
CA GLY A 81 4.74 -4.69 11.56
C GLY A 81 4.12 -5.95 10.95
N CYS A 82 2.82 -5.92 10.62
CA CYS A 82 2.15 -7.02 9.92
C CYS A 82 2.68 -7.22 8.50
N ILE A 83 2.96 -6.15 7.74
CA ILE A 83 3.58 -6.26 6.40
C ILE A 83 4.89 -7.02 6.51
N LYS A 84 5.76 -6.61 7.45
CA LYS A 84 7.04 -7.29 7.69
C LYS A 84 6.84 -8.76 8.04
N ALA A 85 5.94 -9.07 8.95
CA ALA A 85 5.72 -10.44 9.39
C ALA A 85 5.24 -11.36 8.26
N VAL A 86 4.37 -10.86 7.39
CA VAL A 86 3.87 -11.58 6.21
C VAL A 86 5.00 -11.80 5.19
N ALA A 87 5.81 -10.76 4.92
CA ALA A 87 6.95 -10.84 4.01
C ALA A 87 8.06 -11.76 4.55
N ASP A 88 8.45 -11.65 5.83
CA ASP A 88 9.45 -12.48 6.46
C ASP A 88 9.04 -13.97 6.48
N ALA A 89 7.75 -14.26 6.47
CA ALA A 89 7.21 -15.62 6.33
C ALA A 89 7.31 -16.15 4.87
N GLY A 90 7.80 -15.34 3.93
CA GLY A 90 8.01 -15.74 2.53
C GLY A 90 6.78 -15.55 1.63
N ASN A 91 5.79 -14.78 2.09
CA ASN A 91 4.62 -14.47 1.26
C ASN A 91 4.88 -13.23 0.41
N ASN A 92 4.62 -13.33 -0.89
CA ASN A 92 4.65 -12.16 -1.77
C ASN A 92 3.44 -11.26 -1.51
N ILE A 93 3.62 -9.95 -1.64
CA ILE A 93 2.63 -8.94 -1.26
C ILE A 93 2.41 -7.95 -2.40
N ILE A 94 1.15 -7.67 -2.72
CA ILE A 94 0.74 -6.41 -3.35
C ILE A 94 0.37 -5.48 -2.21
N LEU A 95 1.23 -4.52 -1.92
CA LEU A 95 1.04 -3.54 -0.86
C LEU A 95 0.34 -2.31 -1.41
N ASP A 96 -0.92 -2.12 -1.03
CA ASP A 96 -1.72 -0.93 -1.33
C ASP A 96 -1.64 0.01 -0.11
N HIS A 97 -0.75 0.99 -0.18
CA HIS A 97 -0.53 1.88 0.96
C HIS A 97 -0.11 3.30 0.53
N ILE A 98 -0.51 4.29 1.32
CA ILE A 98 -0.13 5.69 1.17
C ILE A 98 0.96 5.99 2.20
N ILE A 99 2.13 6.40 1.73
CA ILE A 99 3.18 6.93 2.60
C ILE A 99 2.90 8.43 2.77
N GLU A 100 2.63 8.84 4.00
CA GLU A 100 2.20 10.21 4.30
C GLU A 100 3.33 11.08 4.85
N SER A 101 4.45 10.49 5.25
CA SER A 101 5.59 11.24 5.77
C SER A 101 6.93 10.61 5.38
N LYS A 102 7.97 11.44 5.44
CA LYS A 102 9.34 11.00 5.18
C LYS A 102 9.81 9.97 6.21
N GLU A 103 9.36 10.11 7.46
CA GLU A 103 9.66 9.18 8.55
C GLU A 103 9.07 7.78 8.25
N TRP A 104 7.84 7.72 7.76
CA TRP A 104 7.22 6.47 7.34
C TRP A 104 7.96 5.85 6.15
N PHE A 105 8.39 6.66 5.20
CA PHE A 105 9.15 6.18 4.06
C PHE A 105 10.45 5.51 4.51
N HIS A 106 11.25 6.17 5.35
CA HIS A 106 12.49 5.60 5.88
C HIS A 106 12.25 4.36 6.73
N TYR A 107 11.23 4.39 7.58
CA TYR A 107 10.87 3.24 8.40
C TYR A 107 10.50 2.02 7.54
N LEU A 108 9.73 2.20 6.48
CA LEU A 108 9.39 1.13 5.54
C LEU A 108 10.60 0.65 4.73
N GLN A 109 11.53 1.53 4.37
CA GLN A 109 12.80 1.13 3.74
C GLN A 109 13.59 0.19 4.66
N GLU A 110 13.75 0.52 5.93
CA GLU A 110 14.43 -0.34 6.91
C GLU A 110 13.68 -1.66 7.09
N LEU A 111 12.37 -1.58 7.25
CA LEU A 111 11.50 -2.73 7.52
C LEU A 111 11.54 -3.78 6.39
N LEU A 112 11.60 -3.31 5.15
CA LEU A 112 11.53 -4.14 3.94
C LEU A 112 12.90 -4.39 3.29
N SER A 113 13.99 -3.98 3.93
CA SER A 113 15.36 -4.03 3.37
C SER A 113 15.86 -5.43 2.96
N ASN A 114 15.24 -6.50 3.46
CA ASN A 114 15.57 -7.87 3.11
C ASN A 114 14.64 -8.48 2.04
N HIS A 115 13.78 -7.67 1.43
CA HIS A 115 12.79 -8.10 0.45
C HIS A 115 13.00 -7.40 -0.90
N ASP A 116 12.46 -7.98 -1.96
CA ASP A 116 12.48 -7.39 -3.30
C ASP A 116 11.24 -6.50 -3.46
N VAL A 117 11.43 -5.19 -3.42
CA VAL A 117 10.36 -4.19 -3.53
C VAL A 117 10.37 -3.57 -4.91
N PHE A 118 9.25 -3.69 -5.63
CA PHE A 118 8.96 -2.99 -6.86
C PHE A 118 8.00 -1.83 -6.56
N PHE A 119 8.53 -0.61 -6.57
CA PHE A 119 7.82 0.59 -6.11
C PHE A 119 7.11 1.29 -7.26
N VAL A 120 5.78 1.31 -7.22
CA VAL A 120 4.94 1.81 -8.30
C VAL A 120 4.20 3.07 -7.89
N GLY A 121 4.44 4.17 -8.62
CA GLY A 121 3.70 5.43 -8.47
C GLY A 121 2.38 5.38 -9.23
N ILE A 122 1.28 5.54 -8.49
CA ILE A 122 -0.07 5.56 -9.07
C ILE A 122 -0.56 6.99 -9.15
N HIS A 123 -0.64 7.50 -10.37
CA HIS A 123 -1.12 8.85 -10.68
C HIS A 123 -2.58 8.85 -11.11
N CYS A 124 -3.25 9.96 -10.89
CA CYS A 124 -4.59 10.22 -11.38
C CYS A 124 -4.85 11.74 -11.34
N PRO A 125 -5.41 12.35 -12.40
CA PRO A 125 -5.77 13.76 -12.41
C PRO A 125 -6.74 14.13 -11.29
N ILE A 126 -6.60 15.36 -10.76
CA ILE A 126 -7.40 15.81 -9.61
C ILE A 126 -8.90 15.79 -9.89
N GLU A 127 -9.31 16.10 -11.11
CA GLU A 127 -10.72 16.11 -11.54
C GLU A 127 -11.32 14.71 -11.43
N VAL A 128 -10.55 13.68 -11.85
CA VAL A 128 -10.97 12.27 -11.77
C VAL A 128 -10.97 11.78 -10.32
N LEU A 129 -10.00 12.21 -9.52
CA LEU A 129 -9.95 11.89 -8.09
C LEU A 129 -11.19 12.41 -7.36
N ARG A 130 -11.58 13.68 -7.60
CA ARG A 130 -12.78 14.31 -7.03
C ARG A 130 -14.06 13.59 -7.45
N GLU A 131 -14.18 13.24 -8.72
CA GLU A 131 -15.32 12.46 -9.21
C GLU A 131 -15.41 11.09 -8.52
N ARG A 132 -14.29 10.38 -8.40
CA ARG A 132 -14.23 9.08 -7.72
C ARG A 132 -14.54 9.20 -6.22
N GLU A 133 -14.12 10.29 -5.55
CA GLU A 133 -14.47 10.55 -4.14
C GLU A 133 -15.98 10.74 -3.98
N ILE A 134 -16.60 11.57 -4.82
CA ILE A 134 -18.05 11.82 -4.80
C ILE A 134 -18.84 10.53 -5.06
N ASN A 135 -18.45 9.76 -6.07
CA ASN A 135 -19.14 8.52 -6.45
C ASN A 135 -19.00 7.41 -5.38
N ARG A 136 -17.96 7.46 -4.55
CA ARG A 136 -17.79 6.52 -3.44
C ARG A 136 -18.77 6.76 -2.29
N GLY A 137 -19.30 7.96 -2.17
CA GLY A 137 -20.26 8.40 -1.16
C GLY A 137 -19.65 8.68 0.22
N ASP A 138 -20.36 9.48 1.00
CA ASP A 138 -20.04 9.72 2.41
C ASP A 138 -20.25 8.44 3.22
N GLY A 139 -19.27 8.11 4.05
CA GLY A 139 -19.39 7.03 5.03
C GLY A 139 -18.82 5.69 4.57
N SER A 140 -18.24 5.60 3.38
CA SER A 140 -17.43 4.43 3.07
C SER A 140 -16.17 4.44 3.93
N ILE A 141 -16.04 3.42 4.73
CA ILE A 141 -14.86 2.92 5.42
C ILE A 141 -13.82 3.98 5.79
N GLY A 142 -13.81 4.34 7.07
CA GLY A 142 -12.68 5.03 7.66
C GLY A 142 -12.76 6.55 7.75
N ASN A 143 -13.94 7.22 7.73
CA ASN A 143 -14.05 8.69 7.77
C ASN A 143 -13.22 9.40 6.70
N ARG A 144 -13.32 8.97 5.46
CA ARG A 144 -12.72 9.69 4.33
C ARG A 144 -13.51 10.96 4.07
N TYR A 145 -12.83 12.09 4.16
CA TYR A 145 -13.43 13.40 3.90
C TYR A 145 -13.29 13.74 2.42
N LEU A 146 -14.28 14.44 1.87
CA LEU A 146 -14.15 15.09 0.56
C LEU A 146 -12.93 16.04 0.60
N GLY A 147 -12.02 15.89 -0.40
CA GLY A 147 -10.78 16.66 -0.48
C GLY A 147 -9.55 15.97 0.13
N GLU A 148 -9.67 14.76 0.64
CA GLU A 148 -8.53 13.99 1.14
C GLU A 148 -7.53 13.67 0.01
N SER A 149 -8.03 13.37 -1.19
CA SER A 149 -7.18 13.15 -2.37
C SER A 149 -6.38 14.39 -2.76
N GLU A 150 -6.97 15.59 -2.64
CA GLU A 150 -6.28 16.85 -2.92
C GLU A 150 -5.18 17.14 -1.88
N TYR A 151 -5.43 16.84 -0.61
CA TYR A 151 -4.40 16.92 0.43
C TYR A 151 -3.24 15.96 0.14
N HIS A 152 -3.54 14.71 -0.16
CA HIS A 152 -2.53 13.71 -0.49
C HIS A 152 -1.73 14.06 -1.74
N LEU A 153 -2.39 14.60 -2.78
CA LEU A 153 -1.72 14.94 -4.05
C LEU A 153 -0.55 15.92 -3.86
N LYS A 154 -0.61 16.78 -2.85
CA LYS A 154 0.45 17.76 -2.53
C LYS A 154 1.68 17.13 -1.84
N HIS A 155 1.52 15.96 -1.21
CA HIS A 155 2.54 15.39 -0.33
C HIS A 155 3.01 13.99 -0.77
N VAL A 156 2.12 13.25 -1.39
CA VAL A 156 2.36 11.92 -1.89
C VAL A 156 3.37 11.90 -3.00
N HIS A 157 4.10 11.39 -3.56
CA HIS A 157 5.05 11.48 -4.70
C HIS A 157 6.28 12.38 -4.47
N THR A 158 6.59 12.73 -3.21
CA THR A 158 7.70 13.64 -2.90
C THR A 158 8.90 12.96 -2.25
N TYR A 159 8.82 11.66 -1.94
CA TYR A 159 9.81 10.99 -1.09
C TYR A 159 10.90 10.23 -1.86
N SER A 160 10.58 9.67 -3.02
CA SER A 160 11.50 8.87 -3.81
C SER A 160 11.10 8.86 -5.29
N ALA A 161 12.03 8.41 -6.15
CA ALA A 161 11.69 7.95 -7.49
C ALA A 161 10.93 6.62 -7.40
N TYR A 162 10.19 6.29 -8.45
CA TYR A 162 9.50 5.01 -8.61
C TYR A 162 10.28 4.09 -9.57
N ASP A 163 10.09 2.80 -9.42
CA ASP A 163 10.54 1.82 -10.41
C ASP A 163 9.66 1.87 -11.66
N TYR A 164 8.37 2.20 -11.45
CA TYR A 164 7.38 2.36 -12.51
C TYR A 164 6.30 3.36 -12.10
N GLU A 165 5.77 4.10 -13.08
CA GLU A 165 4.69 5.06 -12.85
C GLU A 165 3.56 4.81 -13.84
N ILE A 166 2.30 4.93 -13.36
CA ILE A 166 1.13 4.71 -14.20
C ILE A 166 -0.01 5.66 -13.83
N ASP A 167 -0.72 6.15 -14.86
CA ASP A 167 -1.96 6.91 -14.71
C ASP A 167 -3.16 5.98 -14.88
N THR A 168 -3.95 5.84 -13.81
CA THR A 168 -5.12 4.96 -13.76
C THR A 168 -6.39 5.57 -14.34
N SER A 169 -6.34 6.80 -14.83
CA SER A 169 -7.47 7.48 -15.48
C SER A 169 -7.54 7.25 -16.98
N SER A 170 -6.43 6.86 -17.59
CA SER A 170 -6.23 6.89 -19.04
C SER A 170 -6.61 5.59 -19.76
N GLN A 171 -6.82 4.49 -19.01
CA GLN A 171 -7.03 3.17 -19.60
C GLN A 171 -7.78 2.22 -18.65
N PRO A 172 -8.31 1.08 -19.15
CA PRO A 172 -8.94 0.05 -18.32
C PRO A 172 -7.97 -0.51 -17.27
N THR A 173 -8.48 -0.86 -16.10
CA THR A 173 -7.68 -1.38 -14.99
C THR A 173 -6.96 -2.67 -15.35
N GLU A 174 -7.59 -3.53 -16.16
CA GLU A 174 -7.00 -4.78 -16.65
C GLU A 174 -5.73 -4.54 -17.43
N HIS A 175 -5.73 -3.55 -18.31
CA HIS A 175 -4.55 -3.16 -19.08
C HIS A 175 -3.48 -2.51 -18.21
N SER A 176 -3.89 -1.69 -17.24
CA SER A 176 -2.96 -1.13 -16.25
C SER A 176 -2.25 -2.23 -15.45
N ALA A 177 -2.97 -3.29 -15.08
CA ALA A 177 -2.40 -4.43 -14.36
C ALA A 177 -1.40 -5.21 -15.22
N GLU A 178 -1.70 -5.45 -16.50
CA GLU A 178 -0.77 -6.08 -17.46
C GLU A 178 0.53 -5.27 -17.58
N MET A 179 0.43 -3.95 -17.69
CA MET A 179 1.59 -3.06 -17.77
C MET A 179 2.45 -3.12 -16.50
N VAL A 180 1.83 -3.08 -15.32
CA VAL A 180 2.54 -3.18 -14.04
C VAL A 180 3.23 -4.53 -13.89
N LEU A 181 2.55 -5.64 -14.23
CA LEU A 181 3.13 -6.98 -14.18
C LEU A 181 4.29 -7.14 -15.17
N SER A 182 4.14 -6.66 -16.40
CA SER A 182 5.22 -6.68 -17.40
C SER A 182 6.44 -5.88 -16.93
N ALA A 183 6.23 -4.70 -16.34
CA ALA A 183 7.31 -3.89 -15.79
C ALA A 183 7.97 -4.57 -14.57
N TRP A 184 7.18 -5.21 -13.71
CA TRP A 184 7.67 -5.98 -12.57
C TRP A 184 8.55 -7.17 -13.01
N GLU A 185 8.17 -7.90 -14.04
CA GLU A 185 8.96 -9.00 -14.59
C GLU A 185 10.32 -8.55 -15.16
N GLN A 186 10.37 -7.32 -15.69
CA GLN A 186 11.57 -6.72 -16.30
C GLN A 186 12.36 -5.83 -15.34
N ARG A 187 11.96 -5.77 -14.05
CA ARG A 187 12.54 -4.86 -13.06
C ARG A 187 14.03 -5.07 -12.85
N GLY A 188 14.71 -3.97 -12.55
CA GLY A 188 16.11 -3.94 -12.11
C GLY A 188 16.23 -3.75 -10.60
N GLN A 189 17.24 -2.99 -10.19
CA GLN A 189 17.43 -2.61 -8.79
C GLN A 189 16.34 -1.61 -8.37
N SER A 190 15.72 -1.85 -7.23
CA SER A 190 14.60 -1.06 -6.74
C SER A 190 14.96 0.40 -6.41
N ALA A 191 14.19 1.32 -6.95
CA ALA A 191 14.26 2.74 -6.63
C ALA A 191 13.78 3.04 -5.19
N PHE A 192 12.98 2.15 -4.59
CA PHE A 192 12.46 2.30 -3.22
C PHE A 192 13.58 2.50 -2.20
N PHE A 193 14.72 1.84 -2.39
CA PHE A 193 15.88 1.94 -1.48
C PHE A 193 16.86 3.04 -1.86
N SER A 194 16.60 3.77 -2.94
CA SER A 194 17.43 4.92 -3.34
C SER A 194 17.06 6.14 -2.52
N VAL A 195 18.05 6.80 -1.95
CA VAL A 195 17.85 8.10 -1.28
C VAL A 195 17.90 9.18 -2.36
N LEU A 196 16.85 9.98 -2.47
CA LEU A 196 16.93 11.22 -3.23
C LEU A 196 17.89 12.17 -2.47
N GLU A 197 19.13 12.25 -2.91
CA GLU A 197 20.01 13.33 -2.48
C GLU A 197 19.41 14.67 -2.96
N LYS A 198 18.99 15.50 -2.01
CA LYS A 198 18.59 16.89 -2.27
C LYS A 198 19.69 17.82 -1.88
#